data_b5904ff979de2a3d5cc874d8a4bdbce5
#
_entry.id   b5904ff979de2a3d5cc874d8a4bdbce5
#
_cell.length_a   1.000
_cell.length_b   1.000
_cell.length_c   1.000
_cell.angle_alpha   90.00
_cell.angle_beta   90.00
_cell.angle_gamma   90.00
#
_symmetry.space_group_name_H-M   'P 1'
#
loop_
_entity.id
_entity.type
_entity.pdbx_description
1 polymer ?
#
loop_
_entity_poly.entity_id
_entity_poly.type
_entity_poly.pdbx_seq_one_letter_code
_entity_poly.pdbx_strand_id
1 'polypeptide(L)'
;YLILQSLDAANDRMAEFKRSLCEFLPKVEGLKGDAARCGYELVGTEPLKLTVAPKSYGYTGDGLAAILRESGIFAEFHDPDMLVLMLSPLCGDGTLEKLRAALLAVERKAPITETSPPVPSPKWALTPREAIFAPSEIIPVDRSLGRVSAAAAISCPPAVPIAVCGEVIDECVVRNFKYYGIEKCAVIK
;
A
#
# COMPACT_ATOMS: atom_id res chain seq x y z
N TYR A 1 -25.72 4.11 15.22
CA TYR A 1 -26.29 5.46 15.15
C TYR A 1 -25.23 6.54 14.92
N LEU A 2 -24.09 6.52 15.64
CA LEU A 2 -23.02 7.53 15.48
C LEU A 2 -22.49 7.63 14.06
N ILE A 3 -22.28 6.48 13.40
CA ILE A 3 -21.80 6.45 12.00
C ILE A 3 -22.85 7.04 11.05
N LEU A 4 -24.13 6.71 11.25
CA LEU A 4 -25.22 7.25 10.43
C LEU A 4 -25.36 8.75 10.61
N GLN A 5 -25.25 9.28 11.82
CA GLN A 5 -25.26 10.69 12.10
C GLN A 5 -24.05 11.42 11.48
N SER A 6 -22.86 10.79 11.49
CA SER A 6 -21.68 11.35 10.83
C SER A 6 -21.87 11.45 9.32
N LEU A 7 -22.47 10.42 8.69
CA LEU A 7 -22.76 10.42 7.26
C LEU A 7 -23.79 11.50 6.89
N ASP A 8 -24.82 11.64 7.71
CA ASP A 8 -25.86 12.68 7.50
C ASP A 8 -25.24 14.08 7.61
N ALA A 9 -24.48 14.35 8.65
CA ALA A 9 -23.76 15.62 8.83
C ALA A 9 -22.73 15.90 7.72
N ALA A 10 -22.14 14.87 7.10
CA ALA A 10 -21.22 15.03 5.98
C ALA A 10 -21.95 15.53 4.72
N ASN A 11 -23.23 15.15 4.51
CA ASN A 11 -24.00 15.58 3.35
C ASN A 11 -24.16 17.11 3.29
N ASP A 12 -24.36 17.75 4.43
CA ASP A 12 -24.50 19.21 4.52
C ASP A 12 -23.23 19.95 4.06
N ARG A 13 -22.08 19.30 4.14
CA ARG A 13 -20.77 19.88 3.77
C ARG A 13 -20.35 19.58 2.33
N MET A 14 -21.06 18.74 1.60
CA MET A 14 -20.63 18.26 0.28
C MET A 14 -20.44 19.40 -0.74
N ALA A 15 -21.29 20.42 -0.72
CA ALA A 15 -21.18 21.57 -1.63
C ALA A 15 -19.91 22.41 -1.34
N GLU A 16 -19.61 22.63 -0.07
CA GLU A 16 -18.38 23.31 0.38
C GLU A 16 -17.14 22.48 0.06
N PHE A 17 -17.18 21.19 0.36
CA PHE A 17 -16.09 20.27 0.07
C PHE A 17 -15.77 20.22 -1.43
N LYS A 18 -16.78 20.20 -2.29
CA LYS A 18 -16.59 20.26 -3.75
C LYS A 18 -15.83 21.50 -4.19
N ARG A 19 -16.14 22.66 -3.61
CA ARG A 19 -15.43 23.91 -3.90
C ARG A 19 -13.98 23.83 -3.46
N SER A 20 -13.74 23.44 -2.20
CA SER A 20 -12.40 23.26 -1.65
C SER A 20 -11.58 22.26 -2.46
N LEU A 21 -12.21 21.19 -2.95
CA LEU A 21 -11.55 20.21 -3.81
C LEU A 21 -11.08 20.81 -5.14
N CYS A 22 -11.93 21.62 -5.81
CA CYS A 22 -11.56 22.30 -7.05
C CYS A 22 -10.36 23.26 -6.87
N GLU A 23 -10.24 23.90 -5.72
CA GLU A 23 -9.12 24.79 -5.40
C GLU A 23 -7.86 24.02 -4.97
N PHE A 24 -8.03 22.84 -4.38
CA PHE A 24 -6.95 22.00 -3.87
C PHE A 24 -6.25 21.19 -4.96
N LEU A 25 -7.00 20.66 -5.93
CA LEU A 25 -6.45 19.78 -6.97
C LEU A 25 -5.27 20.39 -7.76
N PRO A 26 -5.31 21.66 -8.19
CA PRO A 26 -4.16 22.28 -8.86
C PRO A 26 -2.89 22.31 -7.98
N LYS A 27 -3.04 22.46 -6.67
CA LYS A 27 -1.91 22.47 -5.73
C LYS A 27 -1.29 21.06 -5.60
N VAL A 28 -2.13 20.03 -5.59
CA VAL A 28 -1.68 18.62 -5.59
C VAL A 28 -0.96 18.29 -6.89
N GLU A 29 -1.49 18.71 -8.05
CA GLU A 29 -0.83 18.51 -9.33
C GLU A 29 0.51 19.26 -9.41
N GLY A 30 0.59 20.45 -8.82
CA GLY A 30 1.86 21.17 -8.67
C GLY A 30 2.88 20.37 -7.85
N LEU A 31 2.46 19.80 -6.71
CA LEU A 31 3.31 18.94 -5.88
C LEU A 31 3.79 17.69 -6.63
N LYS A 32 2.88 16.99 -7.36
CA LYS A 32 3.23 15.84 -8.20
C LYS A 32 4.26 16.22 -9.27
N GLY A 33 4.05 17.36 -9.92
CA GLY A 33 5.00 17.91 -10.91
C GLY A 33 6.38 18.19 -10.33
N ASP A 34 6.46 18.73 -9.11
CA ASP A 34 7.72 18.98 -8.42
C ASP A 34 8.43 17.66 -8.05
N ALA A 35 7.72 16.70 -7.52
CA ALA A 35 8.26 15.39 -7.20
C ALA A 35 8.81 14.68 -8.46
N ALA A 36 8.05 14.70 -9.56
CA ALA A 36 8.49 14.14 -10.84
C ALA A 36 9.74 14.85 -11.38
N ARG A 37 9.81 16.19 -11.31
CA ARG A 37 11.00 16.96 -11.72
C ARG A 37 12.22 16.67 -10.84
N CYS A 38 12.02 16.37 -9.59
CA CYS A 38 13.08 15.93 -8.66
C CYS A 38 13.62 14.53 -9.02
N GLY A 39 12.85 13.75 -9.81
CA GLY A 39 13.23 12.43 -10.28
C GLY A 39 12.51 11.27 -9.61
N TYR A 40 11.46 11.54 -8.84
CA TYR A 40 10.58 10.48 -8.33
C TYR A 40 9.73 9.90 -9.47
N GLU A 41 9.61 8.60 -9.50
CA GLU A 41 8.69 7.89 -10.37
C GLU A 41 7.30 7.85 -9.70
N LEU A 42 6.30 8.45 -10.38
CA LEU A 42 4.93 8.51 -9.90
C LEU A 42 4.07 7.48 -10.63
N VAL A 43 3.20 6.80 -9.90
CA VAL A 43 2.33 5.74 -10.41
C VAL A 43 0.87 6.10 -10.20
N GLY A 44 0.04 5.76 -11.19
CA GLY A 44 -1.41 5.99 -11.12
C GLY A 44 -1.82 7.42 -11.50
N THR A 45 -3.12 7.60 -11.63
CA THR A 45 -3.74 8.86 -12.09
C THR A 45 -4.73 9.46 -11.09
N GLU A 46 -4.82 8.87 -9.89
CA GLU A 46 -5.77 9.36 -8.87
C GLU A 46 -5.40 10.76 -8.38
N PRO A 47 -6.34 11.72 -8.47
CA PRO A 47 -6.03 13.12 -8.18
C PRO A 47 -5.54 13.36 -6.76
N LEU A 48 -6.14 12.70 -5.77
CA LEU A 48 -5.86 12.89 -4.34
C LEU A 48 -4.85 11.89 -3.76
N LYS A 49 -4.28 11.02 -4.59
CA LYS A 49 -3.19 10.14 -4.17
C LYS A 49 -1.89 10.54 -4.83
N LEU A 50 -0.84 10.54 -4.04
CA LEU A 50 0.54 10.59 -4.51
C LEU A 50 1.15 9.21 -4.26
N THR A 51 1.21 8.40 -5.32
CA THR A 51 1.83 7.08 -5.29
C THR A 51 3.21 7.17 -5.92
N VAL A 52 4.22 6.82 -5.15
CA VAL A 52 5.62 6.89 -5.54
C VAL A 52 6.19 5.49 -5.64
N ALA A 53 6.91 5.17 -6.73
CA ALA A 53 7.76 4.00 -6.88
C ALA A 53 9.22 4.42 -6.60
N PRO A 54 9.68 4.38 -5.34
CA PRO A 54 10.89 5.08 -4.94
C PRO A 54 12.19 4.33 -5.24
N LYS A 55 12.15 3.09 -5.75
CA LYS A 55 13.36 2.30 -6.04
C LYS A 55 14.27 2.95 -7.07
N SER A 56 13.73 3.61 -8.09
CA SER A 56 14.49 4.38 -9.05
C SER A 56 15.21 5.59 -8.45
N TYR A 57 14.73 6.06 -7.29
CA TYR A 57 15.32 7.14 -6.50
C TYR A 57 16.31 6.64 -5.43
N GLY A 58 16.39 5.30 -5.23
CA GLY A 58 17.34 4.62 -4.34
C GLY A 58 16.80 4.25 -2.96
N TYR A 59 15.47 4.17 -2.82
CA TYR A 59 14.81 3.77 -1.57
C TYR A 59 13.75 2.72 -1.82
N THR A 60 13.47 1.89 -0.82
CA THR A 60 12.21 1.14 -0.76
C THR A 60 11.09 2.08 -0.30
N GLY A 61 9.82 1.71 -0.54
CA GLY A 61 8.69 2.48 -0.01
C GLY A 61 8.74 2.56 1.51
N ASP A 62 9.12 1.45 2.18
CA ASP A 62 9.32 1.42 3.64
C ASP A 62 10.41 2.41 4.08
N GLY A 63 11.54 2.45 3.38
CA GLY A 63 12.64 3.35 3.67
C GLY A 63 12.27 4.82 3.49
N LEU A 64 11.55 5.15 2.40
CA LEU A 64 11.06 6.51 2.18
C LEU A 64 10.00 6.90 3.21
N ALA A 65 9.09 5.98 3.57
CA ALA A 65 8.09 6.21 4.61
C ALA A 65 8.73 6.51 5.97
N ALA A 66 9.82 5.81 6.32
CA ALA A 66 10.56 6.05 7.56
C ALA A 66 11.15 7.48 7.59
N ILE A 67 11.77 7.94 6.49
CA ILE A 67 12.32 9.30 6.37
C ILE A 67 11.20 10.35 6.50
N LEU A 68 10.09 10.18 5.79
CA LEU A 68 8.98 11.12 5.85
C LEU A 68 8.34 11.18 7.26
N ARG A 69 8.33 10.06 7.97
CA ARG A 69 7.84 10.00 9.35
C ARG A 69 8.64 10.86 10.32
N GLU A 70 9.95 11.02 10.12
CA GLU A 70 10.78 11.94 10.91
C GLU A 70 10.31 13.40 10.79
N SER A 71 9.72 13.74 9.65
CA SER A 71 9.06 15.03 9.41
C SER A 71 7.60 15.05 9.87
N GLY A 72 7.10 14.00 10.54
CA GLY A 72 5.70 13.86 10.96
C GLY A 72 4.71 13.69 9.80
N ILE A 73 5.15 13.09 8.70
CA ILE A 73 4.33 12.73 7.54
C ILE A 73 4.15 11.22 7.56
N PHE A 74 2.89 10.77 7.62
CA PHE A 74 2.53 9.36 7.68
C PHE A 74 1.93 8.94 6.34
N ALA A 75 2.47 7.88 5.76
CA ALA A 75 1.93 7.30 4.57
C ALA A 75 0.63 6.52 4.88
N GLU A 76 -0.32 6.55 3.95
CA GLU A 76 -1.50 5.69 3.99
C GLU A 76 -1.08 4.22 3.84
N PHE A 77 -0.11 4.00 2.97
CA PHE A 77 0.40 2.69 2.67
C PHE A 77 1.86 2.76 2.24
N HIS A 78 2.65 1.75 2.58
CA HIS A 78 3.99 1.54 2.06
C HIS A 78 4.36 0.05 2.09
N ASP A 79 5.19 -0.35 1.15
CA ASP A 79 5.79 -1.67 1.04
C ASP A 79 7.20 -1.54 0.41
N PRO A 80 7.91 -2.65 0.09
CA PRO A 80 9.21 -2.54 -0.57
C PRO A 80 9.21 -1.79 -1.91
N ASP A 81 8.08 -1.75 -2.62
CA ASP A 81 7.99 -1.19 -3.97
C ASP A 81 7.36 0.19 -4.04
N MET A 82 6.39 0.46 -3.17
CA MET A 82 5.49 1.60 -3.28
C MET A 82 5.36 2.37 -1.98
N LEU A 83 5.09 3.66 -2.12
CA LEU A 83 4.64 4.55 -1.05
C LEU A 83 3.37 5.27 -1.54
N VAL A 84 2.31 5.25 -0.75
CA VAL A 84 1.05 5.94 -1.05
C VAL A 84 0.74 6.99 0.01
N LEU A 85 0.58 8.22 -0.43
CA LEU A 85 0.10 9.33 0.39
C LEU A 85 -1.30 9.73 -0.07
N MET A 86 -2.24 9.80 0.86
CA MET A 86 -3.58 10.33 0.61
C MET A 86 -3.65 11.79 1.03
N LEU A 87 -4.15 12.63 0.14
CA LEU A 87 -4.22 14.08 0.30
C LEU A 87 -5.68 14.52 0.36
N SER A 88 -5.96 15.52 1.16
CA SER A 88 -7.32 16.03 1.34
C SER A 88 -7.30 17.56 1.44
N PRO A 89 -8.32 18.26 0.91
CA PRO A 89 -8.47 19.69 1.13
C PRO A 89 -8.49 20.08 2.61
N LEU A 90 -8.86 19.14 3.48
CA LEU A 90 -8.91 19.36 4.93
C LEU A 90 -7.52 19.37 5.59
N CYS A 91 -6.48 18.94 4.90
CA CYS A 91 -5.10 18.97 5.42
C CYS A 91 -4.52 20.39 5.51
N GLY A 92 -5.08 21.34 4.78
CA GLY A 92 -4.58 22.73 4.70
C GLY A 92 -3.32 22.88 3.84
N ASP A 93 -3.08 24.11 3.39
CA ASP A 93 -1.96 24.42 2.46
C ASP A 93 -0.58 24.18 3.09
N GLY A 94 -0.42 24.49 4.38
CA GLY A 94 0.82 24.23 5.09
C GLY A 94 1.26 22.77 5.12
N THR A 95 0.32 21.82 5.03
CA THR A 95 0.62 20.38 4.98
C THR A 95 1.22 19.99 3.62
N LEU A 96 0.71 20.54 2.52
CA LEU A 96 1.29 20.30 1.18
C LEU A 96 2.70 20.85 1.06
N GLU A 97 2.93 22.06 1.58
CA GLU A 97 4.28 22.66 1.57
C GLU A 97 5.26 21.88 2.45
N LYS A 98 4.82 21.39 3.60
CA LYS A 98 5.61 20.52 4.46
C LYS A 98 5.97 19.21 3.74
N LEU A 99 5.02 18.58 3.06
CA LEU A 99 5.25 17.37 2.27
C LEU A 99 6.22 17.64 1.11
N ARG A 100 6.01 18.75 0.39
CA ARG A 100 6.91 19.20 -0.69
C ARG A 100 8.33 19.33 -0.19
N ALA A 101 8.54 20.10 0.88
CA ALA A 101 9.86 20.32 1.47
C ALA A 101 10.51 19.01 1.91
N ALA A 102 9.76 18.12 2.55
CA ALA A 102 10.27 16.82 2.99
C ALA A 102 10.71 15.93 1.82
N LEU A 103 9.90 15.83 0.76
CA LEU A 103 10.24 15.04 -0.44
C LEU A 103 11.47 15.59 -1.16
N LEU A 104 11.56 16.92 -1.32
CA LEU A 104 12.67 17.56 -2.01
C LEU A 104 13.98 17.55 -1.20
N ALA A 105 13.91 17.37 0.11
CA ALA A 105 15.08 17.25 0.98
C ALA A 105 15.70 15.85 0.99
N VAL A 106 15.02 14.84 0.48
CA VAL A 106 15.55 13.46 0.42
C VAL A 106 16.68 13.41 -0.61
N GLU A 107 17.87 13.01 -0.17
CA GLU A 107 19.01 12.84 -1.06
C GLU A 107 18.83 11.62 -1.97
N ARG A 108 19.04 11.79 -3.28
CA ARG A 108 18.95 10.67 -4.23
C ARG A 108 20.13 9.72 -4.05
N LYS A 109 19.83 8.42 -4.02
CA LYS A 109 20.81 7.32 -3.92
C LYS A 109 20.87 6.51 -5.22
N ALA A 110 21.79 5.55 -5.26
CA ALA A 110 21.84 4.58 -6.35
C ALA A 110 20.53 3.78 -6.44
N PRO A 111 19.97 3.57 -7.64
CA PRO A 111 18.72 2.84 -7.83
C PRO A 111 18.80 1.42 -7.26
N ILE A 112 17.70 0.97 -6.66
CA ILE A 112 17.50 -0.40 -6.22
C ILE A 112 16.96 -1.18 -7.42
N THR A 113 17.70 -2.22 -7.84
CA THR A 113 17.36 -3.03 -9.02
C THR A 113 16.50 -4.25 -8.71
N GLU A 114 16.33 -4.56 -7.43
CA GLU A 114 15.45 -5.65 -7.01
C GLU A 114 14.00 -5.34 -7.37
N THR A 115 13.36 -6.27 -8.09
CA THR A 115 11.96 -6.16 -8.50
C THR A 115 11.09 -7.13 -7.70
N SER A 116 9.82 -6.77 -7.53
CA SER A 116 8.84 -7.66 -6.91
C SER A 116 8.74 -8.99 -7.67
N PRO A 117 8.54 -10.11 -6.98
CA PRO A 117 8.22 -11.38 -7.62
C PRO A 117 6.92 -11.25 -8.45
N PRO A 118 6.74 -12.09 -9.47
CA PRO A 118 5.49 -12.10 -10.23
C PRO A 118 4.30 -12.41 -9.31
N VAL A 119 3.14 -11.87 -9.66
CA VAL A 119 1.90 -12.15 -8.93
C VAL A 119 1.61 -13.66 -9.00
N PRO A 120 1.41 -14.33 -7.85
CA PRO A 120 1.13 -15.76 -7.85
C PRO A 120 -0.22 -16.09 -8.49
N SER A 121 -0.31 -17.28 -9.07
CA SER A 121 -1.57 -17.87 -9.55
C SER A 121 -1.67 -19.31 -9.04
N PRO A 122 -1.82 -19.51 -7.74
CA PRO A 122 -1.79 -20.83 -7.13
C PRO A 122 -3.02 -21.66 -7.52
N LYS A 123 -2.87 -23.00 -7.41
CA LYS A 123 -3.97 -23.94 -7.69
C LYS A 123 -4.90 -24.04 -6.50
N TRP A 124 -6.18 -24.18 -6.75
CA TRP A 124 -7.18 -24.51 -5.75
C TRP A 124 -7.10 -25.98 -5.34
N ALA A 125 -7.01 -26.24 -4.05
CA ALA A 125 -7.15 -27.58 -3.47
C ALA A 125 -8.52 -27.76 -2.80
N LEU A 126 -9.07 -26.71 -2.22
CA LEU A 126 -10.36 -26.69 -1.53
C LEU A 126 -11.12 -25.43 -1.93
N THR A 127 -12.43 -25.46 -1.79
CA THR A 127 -13.21 -24.23 -1.88
C THR A 127 -12.90 -23.32 -0.68
N PRO A 128 -13.07 -21.99 -0.79
CA PRO A 128 -12.89 -21.08 0.35
C PRO A 128 -13.73 -21.47 1.56
N ARG A 129 -14.95 -21.97 1.33
CA ARG A 129 -15.84 -22.44 2.40
C ARG A 129 -15.27 -23.64 3.14
N GLU A 130 -14.78 -24.64 2.43
CA GLU A 130 -14.18 -25.83 3.04
C GLU A 130 -12.93 -25.46 3.83
N ALA A 131 -12.08 -24.59 3.24
CA ALA A 131 -10.84 -24.15 3.87
C ALA A 131 -11.06 -23.35 5.15
N ILE A 132 -12.04 -22.43 5.19
CA ILE A 132 -12.31 -21.59 6.37
C ILE A 132 -12.81 -22.42 7.56
N PHE A 133 -13.57 -23.49 7.30
CA PHE A 133 -14.10 -24.36 8.36
C PHE A 133 -13.21 -25.55 8.72
N ALA A 134 -12.11 -25.75 7.98
CA ALA A 134 -11.15 -26.81 8.28
C ALA A 134 -10.28 -26.45 9.51
N PRO A 135 -9.84 -27.45 10.28
CA PRO A 135 -8.83 -27.24 11.32
C PRO A 135 -7.55 -26.65 10.72
N SER A 136 -7.02 -25.63 11.35
CA SER A 136 -5.84 -24.91 10.85
C SER A 136 -4.75 -24.79 11.92
N GLU A 137 -3.55 -24.45 11.47
CA GLU A 137 -2.41 -24.14 12.31
C GLU A 137 -1.59 -23.00 11.70
N ILE A 138 -0.84 -22.26 12.53
CA ILE A 138 0.07 -21.21 12.06
C ILE A 138 1.48 -21.80 12.03
N ILE A 139 2.12 -21.73 10.87
CA ILE A 139 3.48 -22.25 10.66
C ILE A 139 4.40 -21.16 10.06
N PRO A 140 5.73 -21.32 10.22
CA PRO A 140 6.69 -20.50 9.48
C PRO A 140 6.52 -20.68 7.97
N VAL A 141 6.69 -19.60 7.19
CA VAL A 141 6.58 -19.61 5.73
C VAL A 141 7.54 -20.65 5.10
N ASP A 142 8.71 -20.86 5.66
CA ASP A 142 9.65 -21.88 5.14
C ASP A 142 9.11 -23.32 5.19
N ARG A 143 8.08 -23.58 5.98
CA ARG A 143 7.43 -24.89 6.11
C ARG A 143 6.07 -24.96 5.40
N SER A 144 5.69 -23.90 4.69
CA SER A 144 4.36 -23.78 4.09
C SER A 144 4.25 -24.32 2.66
N LEU A 145 5.37 -24.61 2.01
CA LEU A 145 5.38 -25.13 0.63
C LEU A 145 4.55 -26.40 0.50
N GLY A 146 3.62 -26.40 -0.46
CA GLY A 146 2.72 -27.53 -0.71
C GLY A 146 1.52 -27.64 0.25
N ARG A 147 1.47 -26.83 1.31
CA ARG A 147 0.31 -26.76 2.22
C ARG A 147 -0.81 -25.92 1.59
N VAL A 148 -2.00 -26.09 2.11
CA VAL A 148 -3.19 -25.32 1.68
C VAL A 148 -3.40 -24.15 2.63
N SER A 149 -3.56 -22.94 2.07
CA SER A 149 -3.81 -21.73 2.85
C SER A 149 -5.16 -21.82 3.58
N ALA A 150 -5.14 -21.47 4.86
CA ALA A 150 -6.34 -21.38 5.71
C ALA A 150 -6.72 -19.93 6.04
N ALA A 151 -5.90 -18.95 5.67
CA ALA A 151 -6.21 -17.54 5.89
C ALA A 151 -7.24 -17.05 4.89
N ALA A 152 -8.20 -16.24 5.34
CA ALA A 152 -9.21 -15.63 4.47
C ALA A 152 -8.56 -14.84 3.34
N ALA A 153 -7.48 -14.12 3.65
CA ALA A 153 -6.55 -13.54 2.69
C ALA A 153 -5.20 -13.33 3.38
N ILE A 154 -4.11 -13.55 2.66
CA ILE A 154 -2.80 -13.04 3.03
C ILE A 154 -2.55 -11.93 2.03
N SER A 155 -2.80 -10.72 2.47
CA SER A 155 -2.76 -9.55 1.60
C SER A 155 -1.33 -9.14 1.29
N CYS A 156 -1.14 -8.85 0.03
CA CYS A 156 -0.16 -7.87 -0.41
C CYS A 156 -0.89 -6.54 -0.55
N PRO A 157 -0.31 -5.48 -0.16
CA PRO A 157 -0.77 -4.16 -0.53
C PRO A 157 -0.53 -3.89 -2.02
N PRO A 158 -1.40 -3.14 -2.72
CA PRO A 158 -2.62 -2.55 -2.26
C PRO A 158 -3.87 -3.41 -2.55
N ALA A 159 -4.11 -4.46 -1.80
CA ALA A 159 -5.33 -5.26 -1.87
C ALA A 159 -5.37 -6.40 -2.92
N VAL A 160 -4.25 -6.79 -3.51
CA VAL A 160 -4.17 -8.06 -4.24
C VAL A 160 -3.65 -9.13 -3.29
N PRO A 161 -4.45 -10.14 -2.92
CA PRO A 161 -3.99 -11.18 -2.01
C PRO A 161 -2.89 -12.02 -2.67
N ILE A 162 -1.82 -12.32 -1.93
CA ILE A 162 -0.76 -13.25 -2.37
C ILE A 162 -1.32 -14.66 -2.46
N ALA A 163 -2.12 -15.04 -1.48
CA ALA A 163 -2.87 -16.29 -1.47
C ALA A 163 -4.16 -16.13 -0.68
N VAL A 164 -5.20 -16.85 -1.08
CA VAL A 164 -6.47 -16.93 -0.36
C VAL A 164 -6.70 -18.34 0.19
N CYS A 165 -7.67 -18.47 1.10
CA CYS A 165 -7.99 -19.77 1.69
C CYS A 165 -8.41 -20.79 0.62
N GLY A 166 -7.88 -22.01 0.74
CA GLY A 166 -8.14 -23.09 -0.21
C GLY A 166 -7.11 -23.23 -1.32
N GLU A 167 -6.21 -22.25 -1.50
CA GLU A 167 -5.13 -22.30 -2.47
C GLU A 167 -3.90 -23.02 -1.93
N VAL A 168 -3.20 -23.73 -2.84
CA VAL A 168 -1.94 -24.41 -2.51
C VAL A 168 -0.81 -23.38 -2.50
N ILE A 169 -0.06 -23.33 -1.42
CA ILE A 169 1.11 -22.47 -1.30
C ILE A 169 2.25 -23.07 -2.12
N ASP A 170 2.50 -22.52 -3.29
CA ASP A 170 3.58 -22.92 -4.18
C ASP A 170 4.86 -22.08 -3.97
N GLU A 171 5.90 -22.35 -4.74
CA GLU A 171 7.17 -21.62 -4.64
C GLU A 171 7.02 -20.12 -4.96
N CYS A 172 6.08 -19.75 -5.84
CA CYS A 172 5.83 -18.35 -6.18
C CYS A 172 5.19 -17.63 -4.98
N VAL A 173 4.23 -18.28 -4.33
CA VAL A 173 3.60 -17.76 -3.10
C VAL A 173 4.63 -17.59 -1.99
N VAL A 174 5.49 -18.60 -1.76
CA VAL A 174 6.56 -18.53 -0.73
C VAL A 174 7.53 -17.39 -1.01
N ARG A 175 7.94 -17.18 -2.27
CA ARG A 175 8.80 -16.05 -2.65
C ARG A 175 8.13 -14.70 -2.37
N ASN A 176 6.85 -14.56 -2.70
CA ASN A 176 6.10 -13.34 -2.40
C ASN A 176 5.98 -13.11 -0.89
N PHE A 177 5.68 -14.14 -0.10
CA PHE A 177 5.64 -14.03 1.36
C PHE A 177 6.94 -13.47 1.93
N LYS A 178 8.07 -14.03 1.49
CA LYS A 178 9.41 -13.58 1.93
C LYS A 178 9.71 -12.15 1.50
N TYR A 179 9.39 -11.81 0.27
CA TYR A 179 9.60 -10.48 -0.28
C TYR A 179 8.84 -9.39 0.48
N TYR A 180 7.60 -9.67 0.87
CA TYR A 180 6.76 -8.76 1.65
C TYR A 180 6.89 -8.93 3.17
N GLY A 181 7.91 -9.66 3.65
CA GLY A 181 8.21 -9.79 5.06
C GLY A 181 7.21 -10.63 5.88
N ILE A 182 6.44 -11.49 5.22
CA ILE A 182 5.50 -12.40 5.89
C ILE A 182 6.30 -13.60 6.43
N GLU A 183 6.41 -13.69 7.74
CA GLU A 183 7.19 -14.75 8.40
C GLU A 183 6.38 -16.01 8.70
N LYS A 184 5.08 -15.88 8.91
CA LYS A 184 4.17 -16.97 9.30
C LYS A 184 2.87 -16.89 8.51
N CYS A 185 2.29 -18.04 8.22
CA CYS A 185 0.99 -18.15 7.56
C CYS A 185 0.12 -19.24 8.20
N ALA A 186 -1.20 -19.08 8.09
CA ALA A 186 -2.15 -20.09 8.50
C ALA A 186 -2.35 -21.13 7.38
N VAL A 187 -2.25 -22.39 7.73
CA VAL A 187 -2.45 -23.51 6.81
C VAL A 187 -3.41 -24.54 7.38
N ILE A 188 -4.05 -25.30 6.52
CA ILE A 188 -4.93 -26.42 6.92
C ILE A 188 -4.08 -27.56 7.47
N LYS A 189 -4.54 -28.19 8.56
CA LYS A 189 -3.85 -29.32 9.21
C LYS A 189 -3.86 -30.57 8.36
#